data_82412ca08ccea3de8a78ef7b51928389
#
_entry.id   82412ca08ccea3de8a78ef7b51928389
#
_cell.length_a   1.000
_cell.length_b   1.000
_cell.length_c   1.000
_cell.angle_alpha   90.00
_cell.angle_beta   90.00
_cell.angle_gamma   90.00
#
_symmetry.space_group_name_H-M   'P 1'
#
loop_
_entity.id
_entity.type
_entity.pdbx_description
1 polymer ?
#
loop_
_entity_poly.entity_id
_entity_poly.type
_entity_poly.pdbx_seq_one_letter_code
_entity_poly.pdbx_strand_id
1 'polypeptide(L)'
;MVTAGLTRVGCGLSGGGWMMSVKLRCFALLLAGLGSAGTAKAETIGADEARRFIAGKHFSYSCFEGTSGHGRIYADGSVAGYIQVGGSGPQRYVVLPAGTLRVKGDRYCAALRGIPFEPCFNVNRTSTVSFRGAVSGLGFAYCDFNRGSARANLNRAPLRLRGVRAEVTQED
;
A
#
# COMPACT_ATOMS: atom_id res chain seq x y z
N MET A 1 19.43 -24.91 1.31
CA MET A 1 20.44 -24.90 2.39
C MET A 1 21.66 -24.19 1.85
N VAL A 2 21.87 -22.94 2.23
CA VAL A 2 23.09 -22.19 1.90
C VAL A 2 23.65 -21.69 3.22
N THR A 3 24.76 -22.30 3.61
CA THR A 3 25.51 -22.01 4.83
C THR A 3 26.38 -20.78 4.58
N ALA A 4 26.10 -19.68 5.29
CA ALA A 4 26.96 -18.48 5.30
C ALA A 4 28.14 -18.72 6.25
N GLY A 5 29.36 -18.86 5.68
CA GLY A 5 30.60 -18.92 6.42
C GLY A 5 31.00 -17.54 6.92
N LEU A 6 31.04 -17.34 8.24
CA LEU A 6 31.67 -16.20 8.88
C LEU A 6 33.17 -16.36 8.84
N THR A 7 33.86 -15.57 8.01
CA THR A 7 35.32 -15.44 8.05
C THR A 7 35.71 -14.41 9.14
N ARG A 8 36.26 -14.89 10.24
CA ARG A 8 36.89 -14.04 11.26
C ARG A 8 38.19 -13.50 10.69
N VAL A 9 38.25 -12.20 10.46
CA VAL A 9 39.49 -11.49 10.18
C VAL A 9 40.19 -11.15 11.53
N GLY A 10 41.17 -11.92 11.88
CA GLY A 10 42.03 -11.67 13.03
C GLY A 10 42.95 -10.48 12.75
N CYS A 11 42.86 -9.42 13.53
CA CYS A 11 43.80 -8.30 13.52
C CYS A 11 45.00 -8.66 14.44
N GLY A 12 46.11 -9.18 13.86
CA GLY A 12 47.34 -9.42 14.56
C GLY A 12 48.08 -8.10 14.83
N LEU A 13 48.31 -7.76 16.10
CA LEU A 13 49.17 -6.68 16.54
C LEU A 13 50.61 -7.20 16.52
N SER A 14 51.40 -6.81 15.52
CA SER A 14 52.84 -6.92 15.52
C SER A 14 53.45 -5.51 15.59
N GLY A 15 54.23 -5.28 16.63
CA GLY A 15 54.80 -3.98 16.97
C GLY A 15 55.91 -3.52 16.04
N GLY A 16 56.04 -2.20 15.88
CA GLY A 16 57.19 -1.53 15.29
C GLY A 16 56.85 -0.46 14.28
N GLY A 17 56.79 0.78 14.72
CA GLY A 17 57.18 2.00 14.01
C GLY A 17 56.69 2.20 12.58
N TRP A 18 55.44 2.67 12.40
CA TRP A 18 55.00 3.39 11.19
C TRP A 18 53.54 3.81 11.42
N MET A 19 53.35 4.73 12.40
CA MET A 19 51.99 5.10 12.89
C MET A 19 51.19 6.01 11.95
N MET A 20 51.70 6.43 10.81
CA MET A 20 50.95 7.39 9.95
C MET A 20 50.23 6.77 8.75
N SER A 21 50.66 5.62 8.24
CA SER A 21 50.06 5.02 7.05
C SER A 21 48.85 4.12 7.32
N VAL A 22 48.73 3.57 8.53
CA VAL A 22 47.66 2.62 8.88
C VAL A 22 46.30 3.31 9.11
N LYS A 23 46.32 4.55 9.63
CA LYS A 23 45.06 5.31 9.87
C LYS A 23 44.35 5.72 8.58
N LEU A 24 45.09 5.96 7.49
CA LEU A 24 44.54 6.37 6.21
C LEU A 24 43.90 5.20 5.44
N ARG A 25 44.43 3.98 5.61
CA ARG A 25 43.90 2.78 4.92
C ARG A 25 42.64 2.21 5.59
N CYS A 26 42.47 2.33 6.88
CA CYS A 26 41.26 1.92 7.57
C CYS A 26 40.08 2.88 7.30
N PHE A 27 40.35 4.17 7.07
CA PHE A 27 39.31 5.16 6.75
C PHE A 27 38.76 4.99 5.32
N ALA A 28 39.58 4.53 4.37
CA ALA A 28 39.16 4.26 3.00
C ALA A 28 38.26 3.01 2.87
N LEU A 29 38.39 2.03 3.78
CA LEU A 29 37.56 0.82 3.79
C LEU A 29 36.17 1.04 4.42
N LEU A 30 36.00 2.06 5.27
CA LEU A 30 34.70 2.41 5.89
C LEU A 30 33.75 3.19 4.95
N LEU A 31 34.27 3.81 3.88
CA LEU A 31 33.49 4.55 2.91
C LEU A 31 32.91 3.67 1.78
N ALA A 32 33.35 2.44 1.61
CA ALA A 32 32.90 1.51 0.58
C ALA A 32 31.56 0.77 0.94
N GLY A 33 31.07 0.94 2.16
CA GLY A 33 29.86 0.28 2.66
C GLY A 33 28.55 1.04 2.49
N LEU A 34 28.57 2.26 1.95
CA LEU A 34 27.40 3.11 1.76
C LEU A 34 26.89 3.01 0.31
N GLY A 35 25.95 2.08 0.05
CA GLY A 35 25.20 2.27 -1.15
C GLY A 35 24.77 1.05 -1.93
N SER A 36 23.74 0.41 -1.45
CA SER A 36 22.78 -0.21 -2.35
C SER A 36 21.39 0.02 -1.76
N ALA A 37 20.94 1.27 -1.77
CA ALA A 37 19.54 1.58 -1.68
C ALA A 37 18.90 1.02 -2.96
N GLY A 38 18.50 -0.25 -2.93
CA GLY A 38 17.73 -0.89 -4.00
C GLY A 38 16.48 -0.07 -4.22
N THR A 39 16.39 0.64 -5.33
CA THR A 39 15.16 1.26 -5.79
C THR A 39 14.15 0.14 -6.02
N ALA A 40 13.13 0.04 -5.16
CA ALA A 40 12.02 -0.86 -5.37
C ALA A 40 11.33 -0.46 -6.68
N LYS A 41 11.60 -1.20 -7.76
CA LYS A 41 10.90 -1.03 -9.03
C LYS A 41 9.46 -1.50 -8.85
N ALA A 42 8.51 -0.66 -9.27
CA ALA A 42 7.13 -1.08 -9.39
C ALA A 42 7.05 -2.23 -10.40
N GLU A 43 6.50 -3.36 -9.97
CA GLU A 43 6.37 -4.57 -10.78
C GLU A 43 4.94 -4.69 -11.29
N THR A 44 4.77 -4.75 -12.61
CA THR A 44 3.46 -5.06 -13.21
C THR A 44 3.15 -6.54 -12.97
N ILE A 45 2.02 -6.80 -12.33
CA ILE A 45 1.56 -8.15 -12.00
C ILE A 45 0.40 -8.57 -12.91
N GLY A 46 0.36 -9.85 -13.27
CA GLY A 46 -0.72 -10.41 -14.08
C GLY A 46 -2.05 -10.44 -13.33
N ALA A 47 -3.16 -10.60 -14.09
CA ALA A 47 -4.52 -10.52 -13.55
C ALA A 47 -4.81 -11.50 -12.40
N ASP A 48 -4.36 -12.75 -12.51
CA ASP A 48 -4.56 -13.75 -11.45
C ASP A 48 -3.71 -13.47 -10.21
N GLU A 49 -2.50 -12.97 -10.38
CA GLU A 49 -1.66 -12.53 -9.28
C GLU A 49 -2.26 -11.29 -8.60
N ALA A 50 -2.73 -10.31 -9.39
CA ALA A 50 -3.43 -9.15 -8.88
C ALA A 50 -4.65 -9.55 -8.04
N ARG A 51 -5.46 -10.50 -8.54
CA ARG A 51 -6.61 -11.04 -7.79
C ARG A 51 -6.17 -11.63 -6.45
N ARG A 52 -5.16 -12.49 -6.43
CA ARG A 52 -4.64 -13.10 -5.17
C ARG A 52 -4.07 -12.05 -4.21
N PHE A 53 -3.43 -11.02 -4.75
CA PHE A 53 -2.86 -9.94 -3.95
C PHE A 53 -3.92 -9.06 -3.31
N ILE A 54 -5.03 -8.79 -4.02
CA ILE A 54 -6.06 -7.82 -3.67
C ILE A 54 -7.22 -8.48 -2.89
N ALA A 55 -7.67 -9.68 -3.28
CA ALA A 55 -8.87 -10.30 -2.75
C ALA A 55 -8.78 -10.57 -1.23
N GLY A 56 -9.88 -10.29 -0.54
CA GLY A 56 -10.02 -10.48 0.91
C GLY A 56 -9.30 -9.44 1.78
N LYS A 57 -8.73 -8.40 1.19
CA LYS A 57 -7.93 -7.40 1.90
C LYS A 57 -8.70 -6.09 2.10
N HIS A 58 -8.31 -5.34 3.15
CA HIS A 58 -8.71 -3.96 3.35
C HIS A 58 -7.66 -3.03 2.75
N PHE A 59 -8.13 -2.02 2.04
CA PHE A 59 -7.29 -0.98 1.45
C PHE A 59 -7.82 0.40 1.79
N SER A 60 -6.91 1.35 1.95
CA SER A 60 -7.15 2.76 1.73
C SER A 60 -6.62 3.12 0.35
N TYR A 61 -7.25 4.06 -0.34
CA TYR A 61 -6.84 4.47 -1.67
C TYR A 61 -6.97 5.98 -1.86
N SER A 62 -6.16 6.49 -2.79
CA SER A 62 -6.25 7.85 -3.31
C SER A 62 -6.02 7.83 -4.81
N CYS A 63 -6.83 8.57 -5.56
CA CYS A 63 -6.79 8.65 -7.00
C CYS A 63 -6.23 10.00 -7.47
N PHE A 64 -5.78 10.04 -8.71
CA PHE A 64 -5.15 11.22 -9.32
C PHE A 64 -6.05 12.46 -9.32
N GLU A 65 -7.37 12.28 -9.41
CA GLU A 65 -8.37 13.37 -9.39
C GLU A 65 -8.80 13.78 -7.97
N GLY A 66 -8.13 13.28 -6.93
CA GLY A 66 -8.41 13.61 -5.53
C GLY A 66 -9.47 12.74 -4.86
N THR A 67 -10.13 11.81 -5.58
CA THR A 67 -11.01 10.81 -4.94
C THR A 67 -10.20 9.95 -3.99
N SER A 68 -10.71 9.73 -2.80
CA SER A 68 -10.09 8.89 -1.79
C SER A 68 -11.11 8.04 -1.05
N GLY A 69 -10.63 7.02 -0.36
CA GLY A 69 -11.51 6.17 0.40
C GLY A 69 -10.80 4.99 1.06
N HIS A 70 -11.62 4.13 1.64
CA HIS A 70 -11.15 2.87 2.21
C HIS A 70 -12.26 1.82 2.13
N GLY A 71 -11.87 0.57 2.02
CA GLY A 71 -12.82 -0.52 1.89
C GLY A 71 -12.18 -1.88 1.79
N ARG A 72 -13.01 -2.87 1.52
CA ARG A 72 -12.61 -4.25 1.32
C ARG A 72 -13.02 -4.73 -0.06
N ILE A 73 -12.10 -5.44 -0.70
CA ILE A 73 -12.36 -6.15 -1.95
C ILE A 73 -12.49 -7.63 -1.58
N TYR A 74 -13.60 -8.26 -1.93
CA TYR A 74 -13.89 -9.65 -1.62
C TYR A 74 -13.45 -10.59 -2.74
N ALA A 75 -13.33 -11.88 -2.43
CA ALA A 75 -12.88 -12.89 -3.39
C ALA A 75 -13.85 -13.10 -4.57
N ASP A 76 -15.13 -12.82 -4.36
CA ASP A 76 -16.19 -12.88 -5.37
C ASP A 76 -16.24 -11.63 -6.28
N GLY A 77 -15.30 -10.69 -6.10
CA GLY A 77 -15.23 -9.44 -6.85
C GLY A 77 -16.21 -8.36 -6.41
N SER A 78 -16.91 -8.56 -5.28
CA SER A 78 -17.67 -7.49 -4.64
C SER A 78 -16.72 -6.53 -3.90
N VAL A 79 -17.19 -5.30 -3.68
CA VAL A 79 -16.46 -4.27 -2.96
C VAL A 79 -17.39 -3.58 -1.98
N ALA A 80 -16.93 -3.33 -0.75
CA ALA A 80 -17.66 -2.53 0.21
C ALA A 80 -16.72 -1.55 0.90
N GLY A 81 -17.13 -0.30 1.02
CA GLY A 81 -16.28 0.72 1.62
C GLY A 81 -16.85 2.13 1.55
N TYR A 82 -16.03 3.06 1.95
CA TYR A 82 -16.33 4.49 1.92
C TYR A 82 -15.55 5.17 0.80
N ILE A 83 -16.20 6.10 0.12
CA ILE A 83 -15.62 6.93 -0.94
C ILE A 83 -15.89 8.41 -0.65
N GLN A 84 -14.88 9.24 -0.88
CA GLN A 84 -14.97 10.70 -0.91
C GLN A 84 -14.52 11.16 -2.29
N VAL A 85 -15.42 11.71 -3.06
CA VAL A 85 -15.17 12.11 -4.46
C VAL A 85 -14.49 13.48 -4.50
N GLY A 86 -13.45 13.61 -5.34
CA GLY A 86 -12.79 14.88 -5.65
C GLY A 86 -12.12 15.56 -4.45
N GLY A 87 -11.74 14.82 -3.41
CA GLY A 87 -11.06 15.34 -2.22
C GLY A 87 -11.91 16.22 -1.30
N SER A 88 -13.18 16.46 -1.63
CA SER A 88 -14.11 17.30 -0.87
C SER A 88 -15.47 16.64 -0.74
N GLY A 89 -16.27 17.12 0.21
CA GLY A 89 -17.60 16.59 0.44
C GLY A 89 -17.67 15.41 1.42
N PRO A 90 -18.86 14.89 1.68
CA PRO A 90 -19.07 13.82 2.64
C PRO A 90 -18.59 12.47 2.10
N GLN A 91 -18.05 11.64 2.98
CA GLN A 91 -17.80 10.24 2.68
C GLN A 91 -19.14 9.50 2.55
N ARG A 92 -19.26 8.66 1.53
CA ARG A 92 -20.43 7.83 1.28
C ARG A 92 -20.06 6.37 1.35
N TYR A 93 -20.92 5.56 1.97
CA TYR A 93 -20.77 4.12 1.95
C TYR A 93 -21.29 3.56 0.62
N VAL A 94 -20.47 2.74 -0.03
CA VAL A 94 -20.77 2.15 -1.34
C VAL A 94 -20.57 0.65 -1.25
N VAL A 95 -21.50 -0.10 -1.84
CA VAL A 95 -21.39 -1.55 -2.04
C VAL A 95 -21.54 -1.86 -3.52
N LEU A 96 -20.54 -2.51 -4.07
CA LEU A 96 -20.56 -3.04 -5.43
C LEU A 96 -20.82 -4.55 -5.37
N PRO A 97 -21.73 -5.08 -6.21
CA PRO A 97 -22.13 -6.49 -6.16
C PRO A 97 -21.01 -7.45 -6.56
N ALA A 98 -21.21 -8.73 -6.28
CA ALA A 98 -20.34 -9.80 -6.73
C ALA A 98 -20.12 -9.75 -8.25
N GLY A 99 -18.92 -10.10 -8.71
CA GLY A 99 -18.54 -10.04 -10.12
C GLY A 99 -18.29 -8.64 -10.68
N THR A 100 -18.37 -7.58 -9.84
CA THR A 100 -18.00 -6.22 -10.29
C THR A 100 -16.52 -6.18 -10.69
N LEU A 101 -15.64 -6.71 -9.84
CA LEU A 101 -14.22 -6.88 -10.17
C LEU A 101 -13.98 -8.30 -10.65
N ARG A 102 -13.42 -8.46 -11.84
CA ARG A 102 -13.21 -9.77 -12.45
C ARG A 102 -11.97 -9.83 -13.34
N VAL A 103 -11.43 -11.02 -13.48
CA VAL A 103 -10.39 -11.30 -14.48
C VAL A 103 -11.08 -11.53 -15.82
N LYS A 104 -10.60 -10.85 -16.87
CA LYS A 104 -11.06 -10.98 -18.24
C LYS A 104 -9.85 -11.13 -19.16
N GLY A 105 -9.60 -12.36 -19.61
CA GLY A 105 -8.34 -12.71 -20.25
C GLY A 105 -7.17 -12.53 -19.29
N ASP A 106 -6.21 -11.71 -19.67
CA ASP A 106 -5.00 -11.36 -18.89
C ASP A 106 -5.16 -10.07 -18.05
N ARG A 107 -6.38 -9.49 -18.00
CA ARG A 107 -6.64 -8.19 -17.40
C ARG A 107 -7.58 -8.28 -16.21
N TYR A 108 -7.40 -7.35 -15.28
CA TYR A 108 -8.31 -7.14 -14.16
C TYR A 108 -9.25 -5.99 -14.49
N CYS A 109 -10.56 -6.27 -14.59
CA CYS A 109 -11.54 -5.34 -15.13
C CYS A 109 -12.67 -5.08 -14.13
N ALA A 110 -13.38 -3.96 -14.29
CA ALA A 110 -14.53 -3.59 -13.46
C ALA A 110 -15.79 -3.45 -14.33
N ALA A 111 -16.81 -4.29 -14.06
CA ALA A 111 -18.12 -4.17 -14.64
C ALA A 111 -19.01 -3.33 -13.72
N LEU A 112 -19.18 -2.04 -14.03
CA LEU A 112 -19.95 -1.10 -13.24
C LEU A 112 -21.33 -0.89 -13.85
N ARG A 113 -22.37 -1.00 -13.02
CA ARG A 113 -23.76 -0.73 -13.47
C ARG A 113 -23.90 0.73 -13.90
N GLY A 114 -24.56 0.96 -15.04
CA GLY A 114 -24.79 2.30 -15.61
C GLY A 114 -23.63 2.85 -16.42
N ILE A 115 -22.50 2.13 -16.52
CA ILE A 115 -21.39 2.47 -17.39
C ILE A 115 -21.43 1.50 -18.59
N PRO A 116 -21.52 2.00 -19.85
CA PRO A 116 -21.67 1.15 -21.03
C PRO A 116 -20.41 0.40 -21.45
N PHE A 117 -19.28 0.65 -20.78
CA PHE A 117 -18.01 -0.02 -21.03
C PHE A 117 -17.44 -0.63 -19.74
N GLU A 118 -16.53 -1.57 -19.90
CA GLU A 118 -15.85 -2.27 -18.81
C GLU A 118 -14.38 -1.82 -18.78
N PRO A 119 -14.01 -0.87 -17.90
CA PRO A 119 -12.62 -0.47 -17.78
C PRO A 119 -11.78 -1.61 -17.24
N CYS A 120 -10.62 -1.83 -17.86
CA CYS A 120 -9.60 -2.76 -17.38
C CYS A 120 -8.40 -2.00 -16.85
N PHE A 121 -7.68 -2.62 -15.92
CA PHE A 121 -6.62 -1.97 -15.14
C PHE A 121 -5.31 -2.73 -15.27
N ASN A 122 -4.24 -1.98 -15.41
CA ASN A 122 -2.88 -2.45 -15.17
C ASN A 122 -2.60 -2.31 -13.67
N VAL A 123 -2.21 -3.40 -13.04
CA VAL A 123 -1.89 -3.43 -11.61
C VAL A 123 -0.39 -3.51 -11.43
N ASN A 124 0.18 -2.48 -10.84
CA ASN A 124 1.61 -2.38 -10.54
C ASN A 124 1.81 -2.49 -9.04
N ARG A 125 2.47 -3.55 -8.59
CA ARG A 125 2.84 -3.72 -7.20
C ARG A 125 3.98 -2.74 -6.86
N THR A 126 3.74 -1.85 -5.92
CA THR A 126 4.71 -0.85 -5.47
C THR A 126 5.43 -1.28 -4.20
N SER A 127 4.81 -2.17 -3.42
CA SER A 127 5.43 -2.80 -2.25
C SER A 127 4.72 -4.10 -1.88
N THR A 128 5.12 -4.74 -0.77
CA THR A 128 4.43 -5.92 -0.21
C THR A 128 3.02 -5.62 0.28
N VAL A 129 2.66 -4.36 0.48
CA VAL A 129 1.37 -3.92 1.03
C VAL A 129 0.68 -2.86 0.17
N SER A 130 1.28 -2.43 -0.94
CA SER A 130 0.72 -1.37 -1.79
C SER A 130 0.80 -1.73 -3.27
N PHE A 131 -0.16 -1.18 -4.03
CA PHE A 131 -0.18 -1.27 -5.48
C PHE A 131 -0.80 -0.02 -6.09
N ARG A 132 -0.50 0.21 -7.35
CA ARG A 132 -1.14 1.20 -8.20
C ARG A 132 -2.01 0.48 -9.24
N GLY A 133 -3.27 0.85 -9.32
CA GLY A 133 -4.18 0.46 -10.39
C GLY A 133 -4.35 1.62 -11.37
N ALA A 134 -3.96 1.44 -12.62
CA ALA A 134 -4.14 2.45 -13.68
C ALA A 134 -5.07 1.91 -14.77
N VAL A 135 -5.95 2.74 -15.29
CA VAL A 135 -6.82 2.37 -16.40
C VAL A 135 -5.95 2.04 -17.62
N SER A 136 -6.16 0.87 -18.21
CA SER A 136 -5.39 0.41 -19.38
C SER A 136 -5.53 1.39 -20.54
N GLY A 137 -4.41 1.83 -21.09
CA GLY A 137 -4.36 2.85 -22.14
C GLY A 137 -4.44 4.31 -21.64
N LEU A 138 -4.73 4.53 -20.36
CA LEU A 138 -4.83 5.85 -19.74
C LEU A 138 -3.94 5.89 -18.49
N GLY A 139 -2.63 5.89 -18.67
CA GLY A 139 -1.67 5.78 -17.58
C GLY A 139 -1.75 6.90 -16.54
N PHE A 140 -2.32 8.06 -16.89
CA PHE A 140 -2.57 9.17 -15.96
C PHE A 140 -3.79 8.92 -15.06
N ALA A 141 -4.74 8.07 -15.45
CA ALA A 141 -5.92 7.72 -14.66
C ALA A 141 -5.60 6.53 -13.74
N TYR A 142 -5.14 6.82 -12.53
CA TYR A 142 -4.71 5.80 -11.58
C TYR A 142 -5.19 6.09 -10.17
N CYS A 143 -5.20 5.05 -9.35
CA CYS A 143 -5.34 5.13 -7.90
C CYS A 143 -4.20 4.35 -7.23
N ASP A 144 -3.69 4.89 -6.15
CA ASP A 144 -2.73 4.23 -5.26
C ASP A 144 -3.48 3.58 -4.10
N PHE A 145 -3.21 2.30 -3.88
CA PHE A 145 -3.84 1.48 -2.85
C PHE A 145 -2.81 1.05 -1.82
N ASN A 146 -3.15 1.23 -0.54
CA ASN A 146 -2.35 0.78 0.58
C ASN A 146 -3.17 -0.17 1.45
N ARG A 147 -2.61 -1.35 1.75
CA ARG A 147 -3.24 -2.30 2.66
C ARG A 147 -3.26 -1.70 4.06
N GLY A 148 -4.47 -1.38 4.55
CA GLY A 148 -4.69 -0.98 5.92
C GLY A 148 -4.80 -2.20 6.83
N SER A 149 -4.22 -2.15 8.04
CA SER A 149 -4.72 -2.98 9.12
C SER A 149 -6.07 -2.41 9.57
N ALA A 150 -7.07 -3.25 9.79
CA ALA A 150 -8.38 -2.83 10.31
C ALA A 150 -8.26 -2.01 11.63
N ARG A 151 -7.14 -2.15 12.35
CA ARG A 151 -6.83 -1.42 13.59
C ARG A 151 -6.41 0.03 13.37
N ALA A 152 -5.83 0.39 12.23
CA ALA A 152 -5.33 1.75 11.99
C ALA A 152 -6.47 2.78 11.80
N ASN A 153 -7.66 2.34 11.42
CA ASN A 153 -8.80 3.23 11.19
C ASN A 153 -9.66 3.50 12.43
N LEU A 154 -9.58 2.65 13.46
CA LEU A 154 -10.33 2.84 14.70
C LEU A 154 -9.76 3.97 15.58
N ASN A 155 -8.48 4.31 15.42
CA ASN A 155 -7.81 5.35 16.20
C ASN A 155 -7.90 6.76 15.59
N ARG A 156 -8.53 6.93 14.43
CA ARG A 156 -8.61 8.24 13.73
C ARG A 156 -9.93 8.99 13.85
N ALA A 157 -10.97 8.37 14.39
CA ALA A 157 -12.19 9.08 14.73
C ALA A 157 -12.19 9.34 16.25
N PRO A 158 -11.94 10.56 16.73
CA PRO A 158 -12.32 10.91 18.07
C PRO A 158 -13.85 10.81 18.11
N LEU A 159 -14.36 9.79 18.82
CA LEU A 159 -15.77 9.74 19.22
C LEU A 159 -16.04 10.99 20.06
N ARG A 160 -16.48 12.05 19.40
CA ARG A 160 -17.18 13.13 20.10
C ARG A 160 -18.53 12.55 20.50
N LEU A 161 -18.56 11.93 21.66
CA LEU A 161 -19.79 11.76 22.43
C LEU A 161 -20.29 13.17 22.74
N ARG A 162 -21.16 13.67 21.88
CA ARG A 162 -21.97 14.84 22.16
C ARG A 162 -22.90 14.39 23.27
N GLY A 163 -22.57 14.82 24.52
CA GLY A 163 -23.36 14.53 25.70
C GLY A 163 -24.80 14.95 25.46
N VAL A 164 -25.67 13.98 25.35
CA VAL A 164 -27.11 14.18 25.52
C VAL A 164 -27.29 14.41 27.02
N ARG A 165 -27.38 15.67 27.40
CA ARG A 165 -27.81 16.09 28.73
C ARG A 165 -29.28 15.71 28.81
N ALA A 166 -29.57 14.62 29.49
CA ALA A 166 -30.93 14.29 29.90
C ALA A 166 -31.36 15.34 30.94
N GLU A 167 -32.21 16.26 30.55
CA GLU A 167 -32.91 17.18 31.41
C GLU A 167 -34.06 16.38 32.02
N VAL A 168 -33.86 15.96 33.28
CA VAL A 168 -34.93 15.40 34.12
C VAL A 168 -35.73 16.57 34.63
N THR A 169 -36.88 16.82 34.03
CA THR A 169 -37.91 17.70 34.56
C THR A 169 -38.65 16.91 35.65
N GLN A 170 -38.40 17.25 36.92
CA GLN A 170 -39.28 16.87 38.03
C GLN A 170 -40.47 17.83 38.00
N GLU A 171 -41.65 17.28 37.72
CA GLU A 171 -42.92 17.95 38.07
C GLU A 171 -43.36 17.46 39.44
N ASP A 172 -43.59 18.43 40.30
CA ASP A 172 -44.35 18.34 41.57
C ASP A 172 -45.83 18.16 41.33
#